data_57c51c145f0cfdfcdfb26d24c5693fee
#
_entry.id   57c51c145f0cfdfcdfb26d24c5693fee
#
_cell.length_a   1.000
_cell.length_b   1.000
_cell.length_c   1.000
_cell.angle_alpha   90.00
_cell.angle_beta   90.00
_cell.angle_gamma   90.00
#
_symmetry.space_group_name_H-M   'P 1'
#
loop_
_entity.id
_entity.type
_entity.pdbx_description
1 polymer ?
#
loop_
_entity_poly.entity_id
_entity_poly.type
_entity_poly.pdbx_seq_one_letter_code
_entity_poly.pdbx_strand_id
1 'polypeptide(L)'
;MRITTVWLLLSLPAALCLPAGTALAQEGTTVQKTPPTAVTAPQAEPAYDAAEPEPGELNQGGGDEGAGWDAAVEAAPAATPLIGQQQDAAVQRINAYFNGITNLQGNFDQIDSTNKHTTGRFYVQRPGKLRFDYAPPSALKIVADGHFLAIEDSSLKTVEKYPLESTPFRLLLTDAVDLGRDARIVGVESQEGSLAIALEDKGGQAAGQIKLFFDTGKELTLKQWVITDAQGLSTKVTINDIVPGRKVGPGFFSSNEQQFEPFR
;
A
#
# COMPACT_ATOMS: atom_id res chain seq x y z
N MET A 1 3.27 -11.04 21.06
CA MET A 1 3.26 -11.84 19.82
C MET A 1 3.05 -10.86 18.69
N ARG A 2 4.03 -10.72 17.78
CA ARG A 2 4.19 -9.54 16.94
C ARG A 2 3.38 -9.67 15.65
N ILE A 3 2.24 -8.96 15.57
CA ILE A 3 1.32 -8.93 14.40
C ILE A 3 1.75 -7.87 13.35
N THR A 4 2.90 -7.27 13.53
CA THR A 4 3.36 -6.08 12.79
C THR A 4 3.88 -6.35 11.36
N THR A 5 3.96 -7.61 10.92
CA THR A 5 4.74 -7.98 9.73
C THR A 5 3.92 -8.08 8.42
N VAL A 6 2.60 -8.23 8.50
CA VAL A 6 1.75 -8.50 7.32
C VAL A 6 1.66 -7.32 6.35
N TRP A 7 1.77 -6.09 6.86
CA TRP A 7 1.69 -4.88 6.05
C TRP A 7 2.98 -4.52 5.34
N LEU A 8 4.13 -4.96 5.90
CA LEU A 8 5.45 -4.65 5.38
C LEU A 8 5.74 -5.32 4.03
N LEU A 9 5.07 -6.44 3.73
CA LEU A 9 5.37 -7.28 2.57
C LEU A 9 4.71 -6.79 1.26
N LEU A 10 3.70 -5.94 1.33
CA LEU A 10 3.18 -5.24 0.15
C LEU A 10 4.05 -4.05 -0.27
N SER A 11 5.01 -3.66 0.58
CA SER A 11 5.94 -2.55 0.38
C SER A 11 7.42 -2.99 0.32
N LEU A 12 7.73 -4.27 0.04
CA LEU A 12 9.10 -4.80 0.04
C LEU A 12 10.06 -3.99 -0.84
N PRO A 13 11.10 -3.35 -0.26
CA PRO A 13 12.24 -2.90 -1.00
C PRO A 13 13.09 -4.11 -1.42
N ALA A 14 13.65 -4.07 -2.63
CA ALA A 14 14.59 -5.07 -3.09
C ALA A 14 15.74 -5.23 -2.08
N ALA A 15 15.93 -6.45 -1.57
CA ALA A 15 17.00 -6.77 -0.64
C ALA A 15 18.36 -6.39 -1.23
N LEU A 16 19.10 -5.56 -0.50
CA LEU A 16 20.52 -5.29 -0.77
C LEU A 16 21.30 -6.60 -0.61
N CYS A 17 21.86 -7.12 -1.71
CA CYS A 17 22.89 -8.16 -1.67
C CYS A 17 24.14 -7.60 -0.98
N LEU A 18 24.42 -8.07 0.22
CA LEU A 18 25.74 -7.95 0.84
C LEU A 18 26.51 -9.26 0.59
N PRO A 19 27.80 -9.20 0.19
CA PRO A 19 28.58 -10.40 -0.04
C PRO A 19 28.96 -11.09 1.27
N ALA A 20 28.88 -12.42 1.27
CA ALA A 20 29.30 -13.28 2.35
C ALA A 20 30.81 -13.17 2.58
N GLY A 21 31.18 -12.62 3.73
CA GLY A 21 32.52 -12.68 4.26
C GLY A 21 32.65 -13.87 5.20
N THR A 22 33.52 -14.81 4.86
CA THR A 22 33.99 -15.93 5.68
C THR A 22 34.66 -15.43 6.96
N ALA A 23 34.24 -15.91 8.13
CA ALA A 23 35.04 -15.83 9.36
C ALA A 23 34.99 -17.16 10.13
N LEU A 24 36.16 -17.67 10.40
CA LEU A 24 36.54 -18.86 11.13
C LEU A 24 36.16 -18.75 12.63
N ALA A 25 35.89 -19.91 13.20
CA ALA A 25 35.68 -20.14 14.62
C ALA A 25 36.92 -19.84 15.46
N GLN A 26 36.77 -19.33 16.68
CA GLN A 26 37.59 -19.64 17.85
C GLN A 26 36.83 -19.47 19.17
N GLU A 27 37.13 -20.44 20.04
CA GLU A 27 36.59 -20.67 21.37
C GLU A 27 36.99 -19.62 22.43
N GLY A 28 36.09 -19.46 23.40
CA GLY A 28 36.41 -19.46 24.84
C GLY A 28 36.95 -18.18 25.45
N THR A 29 36.25 -17.60 26.38
CA THR A 29 36.64 -17.39 27.79
C THR A 29 35.75 -16.33 28.44
N THR A 30 35.15 -16.71 29.52
CA THR A 30 34.44 -15.90 30.55
C THR A 30 35.36 -14.87 31.15
N VAL A 31 34.97 -13.58 31.31
CA VAL A 31 35.35 -12.72 32.43
C VAL A 31 34.49 -11.44 32.51
N GLN A 32 33.81 -11.31 33.63
CA GLN A 32 33.60 -10.14 34.51
C GLN A 32 33.16 -8.75 34.00
N LYS A 33 32.06 -8.39 34.55
CA LYS A 33 31.31 -7.15 34.70
C LYS A 33 32.13 -6.02 35.34
N THR A 34 32.21 -4.85 34.69
CA THR A 34 32.37 -3.54 35.32
C THR A 34 31.69 -2.46 34.49
N PRO A 35 31.05 -1.44 35.10
CA PRO A 35 30.33 -0.40 34.39
C PRO A 35 31.27 0.71 33.89
N PRO A 36 31.02 1.32 32.73
CA PRO A 36 31.81 2.45 32.27
C PRO A 36 31.29 3.78 32.84
N THR A 37 32.25 4.52 33.29
CA THR A 37 32.28 5.91 33.71
C THR A 37 31.76 6.85 32.62
N ALA A 38 31.03 7.88 33.07
CA ALA A 38 30.59 9.03 32.24
C ALA A 38 31.79 9.72 31.59
N VAL A 39 31.69 9.95 30.29
CA VAL A 39 32.60 10.82 29.56
C VAL A 39 31.80 12.02 29.03
N THR A 40 32.24 13.18 29.51
CA THR A 40 31.87 14.55 29.22
C THR A 40 31.90 14.85 27.72
N ALA A 41 30.88 15.53 27.23
CA ALA A 41 30.82 16.11 25.89
C ALA A 41 31.83 17.26 25.73
N PRO A 42 32.47 17.38 24.55
CA PRO A 42 33.07 18.66 24.18
C PRO A 42 32.07 19.48 23.37
N GLN A 43 31.81 20.69 23.86
CA GLN A 43 31.26 21.82 23.10
C GLN A 43 32.30 22.31 22.12
N ALA A 44 31.89 22.56 20.88
CA ALA A 44 32.46 23.59 20.03
C ALA A 44 31.46 23.91 18.91
N GLU A 45 30.75 25.00 19.04
CA GLU A 45 30.20 25.75 17.91
C GLU A 45 31.32 26.49 17.17
N PRO A 46 31.24 26.66 15.87
CA PRO A 46 31.70 27.87 15.23
C PRO A 46 30.51 28.74 14.80
N ALA A 47 30.52 29.96 15.27
CA ALA A 47 29.69 31.06 14.85
C ALA A 47 29.77 31.26 13.32
N TYR A 48 28.62 31.26 12.68
CA TYR A 48 28.49 31.74 11.30
C TYR A 48 28.04 33.19 11.36
N ASP A 49 28.95 34.03 10.88
CA ASP A 49 28.80 35.50 10.78
C ASP A 49 27.72 35.81 9.73
N ALA A 50 26.59 36.35 10.18
CA ALA A 50 25.54 36.83 9.30
C ALA A 50 25.90 38.23 8.80
N ALA A 51 26.40 38.33 7.62
CA ALA A 51 26.47 39.59 6.89
C ALA A 51 25.09 39.97 6.37
N GLU A 52 24.51 41.04 6.90
CA GLU A 52 23.32 41.69 6.36
C GLU A 52 23.60 42.24 4.94
N PRO A 53 22.72 42.04 3.95
CA PRO A 53 22.81 42.76 2.70
C PRO A 53 22.18 44.15 2.86
N GLU A 54 22.95 45.16 2.56
CA GLU A 54 22.57 46.56 2.40
C GLU A 54 21.44 46.74 1.36
N PRO A 55 20.55 47.73 1.52
CA PRO A 55 19.47 47.98 0.56
C PRO A 55 19.98 48.68 -0.68
N GLY A 56 20.10 47.96 -1.77
CA GLY A 56 20.42 48.46 -3.10
C GLY A 56 19.23 49.12 -3.79
N GLU A 57 19.48 50.29 -4.34
CA GLU A 57 18.62 51.24 -5.01
C GLU A 57 17.65 50.66 -6.06
N LEU A 58 16.44 51.21 -6.05
CA LEU A 58 15.42 51.06 -7.09
C LEU A 58 15.93 51.65 -8.42
N ASN A 59 16.21 50.79 -9.38
CA ASN A 59 16.38 51.23 -10.76
C ASN A 59 15.03 51.15 -11.49
N GLN A 60 14.43 52.32 -11.74
CA GLN A 60 13.30 52.50 -12.64
C GLN A 60 13.82 52.49 -14.09
N GLY A 61 13.48 51.45 -14.82
CA GLY A 61 13.71 51.35 -16.25
C GLY A 61 12.57 50.53 -16.89
N GLY A 62 11.70 51.25 -17.62
CA GLY A 62 10.51 50.71 -18.27
C GLY A 62 10.81 49.74 -19.42
N GLY A 63 9.78 49.00 -19.82
CA GLY A 63 9.75 48.15 -21.01
C GLY A 63 8.91 46.90 -20.78
N ASP A 64 7.66 47.04 -20.92
CA ASP A 64 6.65 46.29 -21.68
C ASP A 64 6.92 44.82 -22.00
N GLU A 65 5.81 44.04 -21.88
CA GLU A 65 5.60 42.66 -22.35
C GLU A 65 6.23 41.51 -21.54
N GLY A 66 5.92 41.44 -20.27
CA GLY A 66 5.93 40.19 -19.52
C GLY A 66 4.58 39.47 -19.69
N ALA A 67 4.51 38.53 -20.64
CA ALA A 67 3.39 37.60 -20.73
C ALA A 67 3.12 36.98 -19.36
N GLY A 68 1.99 37.31 -18.77
CA GLY A 68 1.56 36.79 -17.47
C GLY A 68 1.52 35.26 -17.47
N TRP A 69 2.37 34.69 -16.67
CA TRP A 69 2.28 33.29 -16.26
C TRP A 69 1.20 33.13 -15.18
N ASP A 70 0.10 33.84 -15.36
CA ASP A 70 -1.18 33.49 -14.73
C ASP A 70 -1.81 32.35 -15.56
N ALA A 71 -1.04 31.25 -15.75
CA ALA A 71 -1.66 29.99 -15.97
C ALA A 71 -2.47 29.73 -14.70
N ALA A 72 -3.77 30.01 -14.77
CA ALA A 72 -4.71 29.54 -13.78
C ALA A 72 -4.43 28.07 -13.57
N VAL A 73 -3.73 27.74 -12.49
CA VAL A 73 -3.74 26.40 -11.94
C VAL A 73 -5.18 26.25 -11.50
N GLU A 74 -6.00 25.71 -12.40
CA GLU A 74 -7.37 25.34 -12.12
C GLU A 74 -7.25 24.33 -10.98
N ALA A 75 -7.47 24.81 -9.76
CA ALA A 75 -7.36 24.00 -8.57
C ALA A 75 -8.36 22.85 -8.76
N ALA A 76 -7.86 21.64 -8.88
CA ALA A 76 -8.71 20.48 -8.97
C ALA A 76 -9.79 20.60 -7.88
N PRO A 77 -11.08 20.40 -8.21
CA PRO A 77 -12.16 20.63 -7.26
C PRO A 77 -11.87 19.85 -5.98
N ALA A 78 -11.95 20.55 -4.84
CA ALA A 78 -11.63 19.95 -3.55
C ALA A 78 -12.63 18.82 -3.26
N ALA A 79 -12.13 17.68 -2.79
CA ALA A 79 -12.98 16.58 -2.36
C ALA A 79 -13.86 17.03 -1.19
N THR A 80 -15.16 16.76 -1.27
CA THR A 80 -16.13 17.13 -0.25
C THR A 80 -16.39 15.94 0.68
N PRO A 81 -16.16 16.06 2.00
CA PRO A 81 -16.51 15.01 2.95
C PRO A 81 -18.03 14.75 2.96
N LEU A 82 -18.41 13.49 2.89
CA LEU A 82 -19.80 13.06 3.06
C LEU A 82 -20.05 12.69 4.52
N ILE A 83 -21.14 13.18 5.09
CA ILE A 83 -21.53 12.92 6.48
C ILE A 83 -22.99 12.48 6.58
N GLY A 84 -23.34 11.78 7.66
CA GLY A 84 -24.71 11.34 7.95
C GLY A 84 -25.32 10.54 6.80
N GLN A 85 -26.52 10.86 6.38
CA GLN A 85 -27.25 10.12 5.34
C GLN A 85 -26.49 10.01 4.00
N GLN A 86 -25.72 11.02 3.64
CA GLN A 86 -24.93 10.98 2.40
C GLN A 86 -23.80 9.95 2.49
N GLN A 87 -23.13 9.88 3.64
CA GLN A 87 -22.14 8.85 3.92
C GLN A 87 -22.76 7.46 3.91
N ASP A 88 -23.90 7.27 4.58
CA ASP A 88 -24.59 5.99 4.65
C ASP A 88 -25.00 5.51 3.25
N ALA A 89 -25.55 6.40 2.42
CA ALA A 89 -25.93 6.09 1.04
C ALA A 89 -24.70 5.69 0.19
N ALA A 90 -23.58 6.39 0.35
CA ALA A 90 -22.32 6.05 -0.34
C ALA A 90 -21.80 4.68 0.10
N VAL A 91 -21.79 4.37 1.39
CA VAL A 91 -21.40 3.07 1.94
C VAL A 91 -22.27 1.94 1.39
N GLN A 92 -23.59 2.13 1.38
CA GLN A 92 -24.53 1.15 0.82
C GLN A 92 -24.28 0.91 -0.68
N ARG A 93 -23.97 1.96 -1.43
CA ARG A 93 -23.63 1.85 -2.85
C ARG A 93 -22.33 1.07 -3.06
N ILE A 94 -21.31 1.27 -2.22
CA ILE A 94 -20.05 0.54 -2.26
C ILE A 94 -20.26 -0.93 -1.85
N ASN A 95 -21.06 -1.21 -0.82
CA ASN A 95 -21.44 -2.56 -0.43
C ASN A 95 -22.12 -3.30 -1.59
N ALA A 96 -23.08 -2.66 -2.26
CA ALA A 96 -23.77 -3.22 -3.41
C ALA A 96 -22.81 -3.53 -4.57
N TYR A 97 -21.85 -2.64 -4.84
CA TYR A 97 -20.80 -2.85 -5.84
C TYR A 97 -20.00 -4.13 -5.55
N PHE A 98 -19.44 -4.27 -4.35
CA PHE A 98 -18.67 -5.47 -4.01
C PHE A 98 -19.55 -6.74 -3.99
N ASN A 99 -20.77 -6.65 -3.51
CA ASN A 99 -21.69 -7.79 -3.48
C ASN A 99 -22.17 -8.22 -4.87
N GLY A 100 -22.10 -7.33 -5.86
CA GLY A 100 -22.37 -7.66 -7.28
C GLY A 100 -21.21 -8.38 -7.97
N ILE A 101 -19.99 -8.36 -7.39
CA ILE A 101 -18.82 -9.00 -7.99
C ILE A 101 -18.75 -10.46 -7.55
N THR A 102 -18.80 -11.39 -8.52
CA THR A 102 -18.51 -12.82 -8.29
C THR A 102 -17.11 -13.17 -8.76
N ASN A 103 -16.78 -12.79 -10.00
CA ASN A 103 -15.47 -13.01 -10.60
C ASN A 103 -15.05 -11.73 -11.31
N LEU A 104 -13.79 -11.34 -11.14
CA LEU A 104 -13.22 -10.15 -11.74
C LEU A 104 -11.79 -10.44 -12.15
N GLN A 105 -11.34 -9.86 -13.26
CA GLN A 105 -9.95 -9.90 -13.68
C GLN A 105 -9.59 -8.61 -14.40
N GLY A 106 -8.29 -8.29 -14.44
CA GLY A 106 -7.78 -7.11 -15.10
C GLY A 106 -6.27 -6.97 -14.96
N ASN A 107 -5.77 -5.79 -15.29
CA ASN A 107 -4.39 -5.41 -15.12
C ASN A 107 -4.27 -4.48 -13.92
N PHE A 108 -3.09 -4.46 -13.30
CA PHE A 108 -2.78 -3.52 -12.22
C PHE A 108 -1.43 -2.84 -12.43
N ASP A 109 -1.33 -1.62 -11.91
CA ASP A 109 -0.11 -0.86 -11.74
C ASP A 109 0.05 -0.55 -10.25
N GLN A 110 1.18 -0.92 -9.67
CA GLN A 110 1.49 -0.69 -8.27
C GLN A 110 2.68 0.25 -8.14
N ILE A 111 2.56 1.19 -7.20
CA ILE A 111 3.65 2.05 -6.75
C ILE A 111 3.79 1.84 -5.25
N ASP A 112 4.95 1.39 -4.81
CA ASP A 112 5.24 1.19 -3.39
C ASP A 112 5.77 2.47 -2.72
N SER A 113 6.02 2.38 -1.40
CA SER A 113 6.52 3.49 -0.59
C SER A 113 7.92 3.98 -0.98
N THR A 114 8.66 3.21 -1.78
CA THR A 114 9.97 3.58 -2.33
C THR A 114 9.87 4.17 -3.73
N ASN A 115 8.65 4.41 -4.21
CA ASN A 115 8.33 4.86 -5.57
C ASN A 115 8.72 3.85 -6.67
N LYS A 116 8.83 2.57 -6.31
CA LYS A 116 9.07 1.49 -7.27
C LYS A 116 7.77 1.13 -7.96
N HIS A 117 7.78 1.12 -9.29
CA HIS A 117 6.68 0.72 -10.14
C HIS A 117 6.74 -0.78 -10.47
N THR A 118 5.63 -1.45 -10.31
CA THR A 118 5.43 -2.83 -10.76
C THR A 118 4.05 -2.97 -11.37
N THR A 119 3.92 -3.87 -12.33
CA THR A 119 2.65 -4.12 -13.04
C THR A 119 2.34 -5.61 -13.00
N GLY A 120 1.13 -5.96 -13.39
CA GLY A 120 0.74 -7.36 -13.50
C GLY A 120 -0.72 -7.56 -13.80
N ARG A 121 -1.18 -8.80 -13.57
CA ARG A 121 -2.58 -9.19 -13.73
C ARG A 121 -3.16 -9.58 -12.39
N PHE A 122 -4.43 -9.25 -12.19
CA PHE A 122 -5.15 -9.70 -11.01
C PHE A 122 -6.39 -10.50 -11.38
N TYR A 123 -6.76 -11.39 -10.47
CA TYR A 123 -7.94 -12.24 -10.56
C TYR A 123 -8.61 -12.28 -9.20
N VAL A 124 -9.91 -12.10 -9.16
CA VAL A 124 -10.74 -12.21 -7.96
C VAL A 124 -11.84 -13.23 -8.24
N GLN A 125 -12.06 -14.11 -7.31
CA GLN A 125 -13.22 -15.01 -7.27
C GLN A 125 -13.73 -15.05 -5.85
N ARG A 126 -14.84 -14.39 -5.62
CA ARG A 126 -15.46 -14.38 -4.30
C ARG A 126 -16.23 -15.67 -4.03
N PRO A 127 -16.25 -16.11 -2.75
CA PRO A 127 -15.57 -15.51 -1.60
C PRO A 127 -14.08 -15.89 -1.50
N GLY A 128 -13.31 -15.03 -0.88
CA GLY A 128 -11.99 -15.32 -0.32
C GLY A 128 -10.83 -15.48 -1.30
N LYS A 129 -11.09 -15.60 -2.61
CA LYS A 129 -10.04 -15.93 -3.58
C LYS A 129 -9.56 -14.71 -4.34
N LEU A 130 -8.24 -14.54 -4.34
CA LEU A 130 -7.54 -13.45 -4.98
C LEU A 130 -6.20 -13.95 -5.53
N ARG A 131 -5.77 -13.43 -6.69
CA ARG A 131 -4.44 -13.68 -7.22
C ARG A 131 -3.92 -12.45 -7.93
N PHE A 132 -2.66 -12.11 -7.64
CA PHE A 132 -1.86 -11.12 -8.36
C PHE A 132 -0.64 -11.82 -8.94
N ASP A 133 -0.51 -11.78 -10.26
CA ASP A 133 0.68 -12.23 -10.98
C ASP A 133 1.45 -10.99 -11.44
N TYR A 134 2.59 -10.75 -10.82
CA TYR A 134 3.46 -9.62 -11.19
C TYR A 134 4.20 -9.89 -12.49
N ALA A 135 4.34 -8.87 -13.32
CA ALA A 135 5.09 -8.96 -14.57
C ALA A 135 6.59 -8.92 -14.32
N PRO A 136 7.42 -9.57 -15.18
CA PRO A 136 8.86 -9.45 -15.13
C PRO A 136 9.31 -7.96 -15.15
N PRO A 137 10.39 -7.58 -14.44
CA PRO A 137 11.35 -8.47 -13.79
C PRO A 137 10.93 -8.97 -12.39
N SER A 138 9.74 -8.64 -11.92
CA SER A 138 9.26 -9.13 -10.62
C SER A 138 8.96 -10.63 -10.68
N ALA A 139 9.41 -11.36 -9.67
CA ALA A 139 9.15 -12.79 -9.51
C ALA A 139 8.05 -13.07 -8.48
N LEU A 140 7.32 -12.01 -8.09
CA LEU A 140 6.29 -12.08 -7.05
C LEU A 140 4.97 -12.62 -7.60
N LYS A 141 4.28 -13.37 -6.75
CA LYS A 141 2.90 -13.76 -6.91
C LYS A 141 2.21 -13.71 -5.54
N ILE A 142 1.02 -13.13 -5.48
CA ILE A 142 0.18 -13.12 -4.29
C ILE A 142 -1.06 -13.95 -4.58
N VAL A 143 -1.36 -14.89 -3.69
CA VAL A 143 -2.51 -15.80 -3.86
C VAL A 143 -3.27 -15.91 -2.55
N ALA A 144 -4.59 -15.71 -2.59
CA ALA A 144 -5.50 -16.06 -1.50
C ALA A 144 -6.39 -17.23 -1.93
N ASP A 145 -6.48 -18.26 -1.07
CA ASP A 145 -7.24 -19.49 -1.31
C ASP A 145 -8.62 -19.51 -0.63
N GLY A 146 -8.91 -18.47 0.14
CA GLY A 146 -10.10 -18.33 0.97
C GLY A 146 -9.83 -18.39 2.46
N HIS A 147 -8.69 -18.96 2.87
CA HIS A 147 -8.27 -19.09 4.28
C HIS A 147 -6.95 -18.35 4.54
N PHE A 148 -6.01 -18.48 3.62
CA PHE A 148 -4.69 -17.89 3.71
C PHE A 148 -4.40 -17.02 2.50
N LEU A 149 -3.59 -16.00 2.72
CA LEU A 149 -2.93 -15.22 1.69
C LEU A 149 -1.46 -15.63 1.68
N ALA A 150 -0.98 -16.14 0.55
CA ALA A 150 0.41 -16.52 0.33
C ALA A 150 1.09 -15.48 -0.56
N ILE A 151 2.30 -15.07 -0.18
CA ILE A 151 3.20 -14.25 -0.97
C ILE A 151 4.36 -15.15 -1.40
N GLU A 152 4.45 -15.40 -2.70
CA GLU A 152 5.47 -16.24 -3.30
C GLU A 152 6.50 -15.37 -4.01
N ASP A 153 7.78 -15.55 -3.71
CA ASP A 153 8.89 -14.98 -4.47
C ASP A 153 9.71 -16.11 -5.09
N SER A 154 9.58 -16.28 -6.40
CA SER A 154 10.28 -17.33 -7.13
C SER A 154 11.78 -17.08 -7.26
N SER A 155 12.23 -15.83 -7.13
CA SER A 155 13.66 -15.48 -7.18
C SER A 155 14.37 -15.84 -5.87
N LEU A 156 13.69 -15.63 -4.75
CA LEU A 156 14.18 -15.98 -3.41
C LEU A 156 13.81 -17.42 -3.01
N LYS A 157 12.93 -18.08 -3.77
CA LYS A 157 12.35 -19.38 -3.45
C LYS A 157 11.68 -19.39 -2.07
N THR A 158 10.92 -18.36 -1.76
CA THR A 158 10.19 -18.20 -0.50
C THR A 158 8.69 -18.19 -0.72
N VAL A 159 7.96 -18.71 0.26
CA VAL A 159 6.51 -18.55 0.39
C VAL A 159 6.21 -18.13 1.82
N GLU A 160 5.57 -17.00 1.97
CA GLU A 160 5.08 -16.50 3.25
C GLU A 160 3.56 -16.58 3.29
N LYS A 161 3.01 -17.10 4.37
CA LYS A 161 1.56 -17.27 4.55
C LYS A 161 1.02 -16.50 5.73
N TYR A 162 -0.11 -15.87 5.50
CA TYR A 162 -0.85 -15.11 6.51
C TYR A 162 -2.32 -15.53 6.50
N PRO A 163 -2.99 -15.65 7.65
CA PRO A 163 -4.43 -15.81 7.66
C PRO A 163 -5.10 -14.67 6.88
N LEU A 164 -6.01 -14.98 5.97
CA LEU A 164 -6.69 -13.97 5.15
C LEU A 164 -7.45 -12.96 6.04
N GLU A 165 -7.99 -13.43 7.14
CA GLU A 165 -8.70 -12.61 8.14
C GLU A 165 -7.82 -11.55 8.83
N SER A 166 -6.48 -11.75 8.86
CA SER A 166 -5.53 -10.75 9.37
C SER A 166 -5.04 -9.77 8.29
N THR A 167 -5.64 -9.79 7.13
CA THR A 167 -5.33 -8.87 6.03
C THR A 167 -6.52 -7.95 5.73
N PRO A 168 -6.29 -6.74 5.20
CA PRO A 168 -7.38 -5.82 4.84
C PRO A 168 -8.28 -6.37 3.73
N PHE A 169 -7.80 -7.33 2.94
CA PHE A 169 -8.57 -7.97 1.88
C PHE A 169 -9.78 -8.73 2.42
N ARG A 170 -9.78 -9.17 3.70
CA ARG A 170 -10.93 -9.81 4.32
C ARG A 170 -12.21 -8.99 4.20
N LEU A 171 -12.10 -7.64 4.31
CA LEU A 171 -13.25 -6.74 4.25
C LEU A 171 -13.94 -6.76 2.87
N LEU A 172 -13.20 -7.04 1.81
CA LEU A 172 -13.65 -6.96 0.42
C LEU A 172 -13.95 -8.33 -0.19
N LEU A 173 -13.36 -9.39 0.36
CA LEU A 173 -13.45 -10.75 -0.18
C LEU A 173 -14.45 -11.65 0.56
N THR A 174 -15.09 -11.18 1.62
CA THR A 174 -16.14 -11.94 2.34
C THR A 174 -17.36 -12.25 1.47
N ASP A 175 -18.16 -13.24 1.82
CA ASP A 175 -19.39 -13.62 1.11
C ASP A 175 -20.36 -12.46 0.95
N ALA A 176 -20.56 -11.68 2.01
CA ALA A 176 -21.43 -10.51 2.04
C ALA A 176 -20.66 -9.33 2.65
N VAL A 177 -20.29 -8.39 1.80
CA VAL A 177 -19.61 -7.16 2.25
C VAL A 177 -20.60 -6.24 2.93
N ASP A 178 -20.31 -5.88 4.16
CA ASP A 178 -20.99 -4.85 4.94
C ASP A 178 -19.94 -3.99 5.66
N LEU A 179 -19.47 -2.95 4.96
CA LEU A 179 -18.41 -2.07 5.47
C LEU A 179 -18.84 -1.32 6.74
N GLY A 180 -20.13 -1.03 6.89
CA GLY A 180 -20.68 -0.38 8.11
C GLY A 180 -20.55 -1.27 9.34
N ARG A 181 -20.74 -2.58 9.16
CA ARG A 181 -20.62 -3.58 10.21
C ARG A 181 -19.16 -3.96 10.50
N ASP A 182 -18.39 -4.24 9.45
CA ASP A 182 -17.12 -4.95 9.55
C ASP A 182 -15.89 -4.04 9.59
N ALA A 183 -16.03 -2.78 9.12
CA ALA A 183 -14.95 -1.81 9.08
C ALA A 183 -15.25 -0.57 9.94
N ARG A 184 -14.20 0.09 10.42
CA ARG A 184 -14.29 1.45 10.91
C ARG A 184 -14.13 2.40 9.72
N ILE A 185 -15.18 3.11 9.37
CA ILE A 185 -15.16 4.12 8.31
C ILE A 185 -14.44 5.36 8.87
N VAL A 186 -13.27 5.67 8.31
CA VAL A 186 -12.44 6.82 8.70
C VAL A 186 -12.95 8.08 8.01
N GLY A 187 -13.41 7.94 6.76
CA GLY A 187 -14.00 9.03 5.99
C GLY A 187 -14.54 8.56 4.66
N VAL A 188 -15.51 9.31 4.15
CA VAL A 188 -16.04 9.16 2.80
C VAL A 188 -16.00 10.53 2.15
N GLU A 189 -15.46 10.62 0.95
CA GLU A 189 -15.25 11.85 0.21
C GLU A 189 -15.84 11.72 -1.19
N SER A 190 -16.51 12.75 -1.66
CA SER A 190 -17.00 12.85 -3.03
C SER A 190 -16.31 14.01 -3.74
N GLN A 191 -15.94 13.76 -4.98
CA GLN A 191 -15.45 14.77 -5.92
C GLN A 191 -16.18 14.53 -7.24
N GLU A 192 -16.21 15.50 -8.14
CA GLU A 192 -16.86 15.35 -9.43
C GLU A 192 -16.34 14.08 -10.15
N GLY A 193 -17.26 13.17 -10.47
CA GLY A 193 -16.96 11.89 -11.11
C GLY A 193 -16.26 10.84 -10.22
N SER A 194 -16.00 11.10 -8.95
CA SER A 194 -15.29 10.17 -8.07
C SER A 194 -15.87 10.08 -6.65
N LEU A 195 -15.66 8.92 -6.03
CA LEU A 195 -16.02 8.64 -4.65
C LEU A 195 -14.86 7.91 -3.99
N ALA A 196 -14.47 8.35 -2.80
CA ALA A 196 -13.42 7.68 -2.03
C ALA A 196 -13.93 7.30 -0.64
N ILE A 197 -13.48 6.15 -0.12
CA ILE A 197 -13.75 5.69 1.24
C ILE A 197 -12.46 5.21 1.89
N ALA A 198 -12.19 5.67 3.10
CA ALA A 198 -11.08 5.24 3.92
C ALA A 198 -11.59 4.35 5.05
N LEU A 199 -10.99 3.18 5.19
CA LEU A 199 -11.42 2.11 6.07
C LEU A 199 -10.26 1.60 6.93
N GLU A 200 -10.57 1.23 8.17
CA GLU A 200 -9.70 0.47 9.04
C GLU A 200 -10.41 -0.79 9.52
N ASP A 201 -9.64 -1.81 9.86
CA ASP A 201 -10.22 -3.02 10.43
C ASP A 201 -10.80 -2.77 11.81
N LYS A 202 -12.12 -2.99 11.98
CA LYS A 202 -12.82 -2.81 13.25
C LYS A 202 -12.41 -3.85 14.29
N GLY A 203 -12.02 -5.03 13.84
CA GLY A 203 -11.52 -6.11 14.71
C GLY A 203 -10.09 -5.90 15.21
N GLY A 204 -9.35 -4.92 14.66
CA GLY A 204 -7.96 -4.64 15.02
C GLY A 204 -6.98 -5.75 14.66
N GLN A 205 -7.39 -6.72 13.85
CA GLN A 205 -6.54 -7.83 13.42
C GLN A 205 -5.60 -7.41 12.29
N ALA A 206 -6.07 -6.52 11.40
CA ALA A 206 -5.27 -5.89 10.37
C ALA A 206 -4.96 -4.45 10.78
N ALA A 207 -3.68 -4.17 11.09
CA ALA A 207 -3.25 -2.81 11.40
C ALA A 207 -3.09 -2.00 10.11
N GLY A 208 -3.41 -0.69 10.16
CA GLY A 208 -3.29 0.23 9.04
C GLY A 208 -4.64 0.60 8.41
N GLN A 209 -4.59 1.25 7.26
CA GLN A 209 -5.75 1.81 6.59
C GLN A 209 -5.78 1.39 5.12
N ILE A 210 -6.98 1.17 4.57
CA ILE A 210 -7.19 1.06 3.13
C ILE A 210 -8.12 2.19 2.66
N LYS A 211 -7.67 2.95 1.66
CA LYS A 211 -8.50 3.96 0.99
C LYS A 211 -8.82 3.47 -0.43
N LEU A 212 -10.09 3.36 -0.74
CA LEU A 212 -10.61 2.90 -2.02
C LEU A 212 -11.11 4.09 -2.82
N PHE A 213 -10.86 4.11 -4.12
CA PHE A 213 -11.27 5.17 -5.04
C PHE A 213 -12.09 4.59 -6.18
N PHE A 214 -13.26 5.15 -6.39
CA PHE A 214 -14.23 4.73 -7.38
C PHE A 214 -14.49 5.84 -8.38
N ASP A 215 -14.70 5.46 -9.62
CA ASP A 215 -15.36 6.27 -10.66
C ASP A 215 -16.88 6.16 -10.44
N THR A 216 -17.57 7.30 -10.51
CA THR A 216 -19.03 7.40 -10.30
C THR A 216 -19.81 7.68 -11.58
N GLY A 217 -19.25 7.38 -12.77
CA GLY A 217 -19.88 7.57 -14.06
C GLY A 217 -21.23 6.85 -14.21
N LYS A 218 -21.41 6.02 -15.26
CA LYS A 218 -22.66 5.27 -15.43
C LYS A 218 -22.90 4.27 -14.30
N GLU A 219 -21.86 3.59 -13.90
CA GLU A 219 -21.84 2.60 -12.80
C GLU A 219 -20.66 2.88 -11.90
N LEU A 220 -20.80 2.56 -10.60
CA LEU A 220 -19.70 2.63 -9.66
C LEU A 220 -18.63 1.62 -10.06
N THR A 221 -17.38 2.07 -10.22
CA THR A 221 -16.28 1.21 -10.63
C THR A 221 -15.04 1.49 -9.79
N LEU A 222 -14.49 0.48 -9.12
CA LEU A 222 -13.22 0.62 -8.39
C LEU A 222 -12.09 0.88 -9.39
N LYS A 223 -11.30 1.91 -9.14
CA LYS A 223 -10.16 2.30 -9.99
C LYS A 223 -8.83 2.15 -9.29
N GLN A 224 -8.80 2.39 -7.99
CA GLN A 224 -7.55 2.46 -7.25
C GLN A 224 -7.80 2.15 -5.78
N TRP A 225 -6.80 1.63 -5.12
CA TRP A 225 -6.72 1.66 -3.66
C TRP A 225 -5.33 2.07 -3.20
N VAL A 226 -5.27 2.59 -1.98
CA VAL A 226 -4.03 2.87 -1.26
C VAL A 226 -4.11 2.13 0.06
N ILE A 227 -3.10 1.31 0.33
CA ILE A 227 -2.91 0.67 1.62
C ILE A 227 -1.83 1.44 2.34
N THR A 228 -2.11 1.89 3.57
CA THR A 228 -1.12 2.49 4.46
C THR A 228 -0.94 1.56 5.65
N ASP A 229 0.28 1.11 5.88
CA ASP A 229 0.59 0.19 6.97
C ASP A 229 0.69 0.90 8.33
N ALA A 230 0.97 0.13 9.38
CA ALA A 230 1.13 0.67 10.74
C ALA A 230 2.36 1.59 10.92
N GLN A 231 3.31 1.57 9.98
CA GLN A 231 4.48 2.44 9.94
C GLN A 231 4.23 3.71 9.12
N GLY A 232 3.05 3.82 8.48
CA GLY A 232 2.70 4.95 7.61
C GLY A 232 3.22 4.79 6.17
N LEU A 233 3.78 3.62 5.81
CA LEU A 233 4.22 3.34 4.45
C LEU A 233 3.02 3.04 3.56
N SER A 234 2.94 3.72 2.42
CA SER A 234 1.80 3.60 1.52
C SER A 234 2.15 2.86 0.24
N THR A 235 1.27 1.97 -0.17
CA THR A 235 1.30 1.29 -1.46
C THR A 235 0.03 1.63 -2.22
N LYS A 236 0.18 2.20 -3.40
CA LYS A 236 -0.91 2.54 -4.32
C LYS A 236 -1.04 1.48 -5.40
N VAL A 237 -2.24 0.99 -5.63
CA VAL A 237 -2.56 0.07 -6.72
C VAL A 237 -3.68 0.66 -7.57
N THR A 238 -3.41 0.85 -8.85
CA THR A 238 -4.38 1.28 -9.85
C THR A 238 -4.78 0.07 -10.69
N ILE A 239 -6.07 -0.10 -10.97
CA ILE A 239 -6.59 -1.22 -11.75
C ILE A 239 -7.16 -0.76 -13.08
N ASN A 240 -6.84 -1.50 -14.12
CA ASN A 240 -7.20 -1.21 -15.51
C ASN A 240 -7.79 -2.44 -16.20
N ASP A 241 -8.46 -2.23 -17.32
CA ASP A 241 -8.99 -3.29 -18.19
C ASP A 241 -9.83 -4.32 -17.42
N ILE A 242 -10.68 -3.81 -16.51
CA ILE A 242 -11.50 -4.65 -15.65
C ILE A 242 -12.58 -5.31 -16.50
N VAL A 243 -12.63 -6.63 -16.48
CA VAL A 243 -13.67 -7.42 -17.15
C VAL A 243 -14.20 -8.50 -16.20
N PRO A 244 -15.44 -8.99 -16.42
CA PRO A 244 -15.93 -10.14 -15.68
C PRO A 244 -14.96 -11.31 -15.83
N GLY A 245 -14.58 -11.90 -14.69
CA GLY A 245 -13.64 -13.02 -14.66
C GLY A 245 -14.26 -14.29 -15.21
N ARG A 246 -13.46 -15.15 -15.82
CA ARG A 246 -13.87 -16.52 -16.15
C ARG A 246 -13.72 -17.40 -14.92
N LYS A 247 -14.57 -18.41 -14.78
CA LYS A 247 -14.33 -19.48 -13.82
C LYS A 247 -13.01 -20.16 -14.19
N VAL A 248 -12.10 -20.22 -13.23
CA VAL A 248 -10.81 -20.87 -13.37
C VAL A 248 -10.81 -22.22 -12.69
N GLY A 249 -9.92 -23.11 -13.12
CA GLY A 249 -9.87 -24.48 -12.62
C GLY A 249 -9.42 -24.56 -11.15
N PRO A 250 -9.63 -25.72 -10.52
CA PRO A 250 -9.11 -25.99 -9.19
C PRO A 250 -7.60 -25.85 -9.19
N GLY A 251 -7.03 -25.26 -8.15
CA GLY A 251 -5.60 -25.01 -8.02
C GLY A 251 -5.13 -23.67 -8.56
N PHE A 252 -5.94 -22.92 -9.32
CA PHE A 252 -5.53 -21.60 -9.80
C PHE A 252 -5.27 -20.61 -8.66
N PHE A 253 -6.00 -20.74 -7.55
CA PHE A 253 -5.83 -19.95 -6.33
C PHE A 253 -5.11 -20.73 -5.22
N SER A 254 -4.21 -21.63 -5.58
CA SER A 254 -3.37 -22.36 -4.62
C SER A 254 -1.94 -21.84 -4.65
N SER A 255 -1.29 -21.80 -3.50
CA SER A 255 0.13 -21.52 -3.39
C SER A 255 0.98 -22.73 -3.78
N ASN A 256 2.19 -22.48 -4.33
CA ASN A 256 3.12 -23.52 -4.76
C ASN A 256 4.14 -23.88 -3.67
N GLU A 257 3.71 -24.14 -2.45
CA GLU A 257 4.61 -24.46 -1.33
C GLU A 257 5.56 -25.62 -1.61
N GLN A 258 5.04 -26.68 -2.21
CA GLN A 258 5.82 -27.90 -2.48
C GLN A 258 7.00 -27.65 -3.44
N GLN A 259 6.98 -26.56 -4.18
CA GLN A 259 8.04 -26.23 -5.14
C GLN A 259 9.28 -25.61 -4.47
N PHE A 260 9.14 -25.12 -3.24
CA PHE A 260 10.19 -24.40 -2.51
C PHE A 260 10.62 -25.11 -1.22
N GLU A 261 10.03 -26.24 -0.87
CA GLU A 261 10.53 -27.03 0.25
C GLU A 261 11.92 -27.57 -0.06
N PRO A 262 12.93 -27.37 0.82
CA PRO A 262 14.23 -27.99 0.65
C PRO A 262 14.05 -29.52 0.71
N PHE A 263 14.67 -30.22 -0.22
CA PHE A 263 14.76 -31.69 -0.14
C PHE A 263 15.28 -32.09 1.23
N ARG A 264 14.46 -32.79 2.00
CA ARG A 264 14.86 -33.41 3.26
C ARG A 264 15.74 -34.62 2.99
#